data_7618f8b5854238f742a6b4e43d79994c
#
_entry.id   7618f8b5854238f742a6b4e43d79994c
#
_cell.length_a   1.000
_cell.length_b   1.000
_cell.length_c   1.000
_cell.angle_alpha   90.00
_cell.angle_beta   90.00
_cell.angle_gamma   90.00
#
_symmetry.space_group_name_H-M   'P 1'
#
loop_
_entity.id
_entity.type
_entity.pdbx_description
1 polymer ?
#
loop_
_entity_poly.entity_id
_entity_poly.type
_entity_poly.pdbx_seq_one_letter_code
_entity_poly.pdbx_strand_id
1 'polypeptide(L)'
;PDRRLDAAAARLATALAAGGFDVESAPAIRTEIWAKLWGNMNMNPLSALTGSTAEQLLDDPYTQTLALRMMEEAAAIGAKLGLDTGMSAPERIAVTRKLGAFKTSMLQDFEAGRSLEIGPILGVFPELGRRLGVPTPYCDAVLGLLRQRAANSGL
;
A
#
# COMPACT_ATOMS: atom_id res chain seq x y z
N PRO A 1 -4.11 18.55 12.09
CA PRO A 1 -5.22 18.87 11.21
C PRO A 1 -6.48 18.27 11.84
N ASP A 2 -7.50 19.11 12.02
CA ASP A 2 -8.76 18.70 12.62
C ASP A 2 -9.41 17.61 11.75
N ARG A 3 -9.99 16.61 12.40
CA ARG A 3 -10.78 15.53 11.76
C ARG A 3 -12.15 16.03 11.24
N ARG A 4 -12.25 17.31 10.91
CA ARG A 4 -13.48 17.93 10.41
C ARG A 4 -13.34 18.28 8.95
N LEU A 5 -14.38 17.95 8.19
CA LEU A 5 -14.55 18.48 6.84
C LEU A 5 -14.68 20.00 6.98
N ASP A 6 -13.72 20.76 6.49
CA ASP A 6 -13.85 22.18 6.49
C ASP A 6 -14.77 22.63 5.33
N ALA A 7 -15.36 23.81 5.47
CA ALA A 7 -16.29 24.34 4.47
C ALA A 7 -15.62 24.56 3.09
N ALA A 8 -14.29 24.75 3.03
CA ALA A 8 -13.55 24.89 1.79
C ALA A 8 -13.43 23.54 1.06
N ALA A 9 -13.14 22.45 1.81
CA ALA A 9 -13.10 21.11 1.24
C ALA A 9 -14.49 20.69 0.71
N ALA A 10 -15.56 21.00 1.43
CA ALA A 10 -16.91 20.70 0.97
C ALA A 10 -17.27 21.46 -0.32
N ARG A 11 -16.95 22.76 -0.40
CA ARG A 11 -17.17 23.55 -1.62
C ARG A 11 -16.36 23.02 -2.81
N LEU A 12 -15.11 22.62 -2.57
CA LEU A 12 -14.25 22.04 -3.61
C LEU A 12 -14.83 20.71 -4.12
N ALA A 13 -15.25 19.83 -3.22
CA ALA A 13 -15.89 18.56 -3.59
C ALA A 13 -17.15 18.79 -4.43
N THR A 14 -18.01 19.76 -4.04
CA THR A 14 -19.19 20.12 -4.81
C THR A 14 -18.84 20.64 -6.21
N ALA A 15 -17.84 21.50 -6.31
CA ALA A 15 -17.40 22.06 -7.60
C ALA A 15 -16.82 20.96 -8.53
N LEU A 16 -16.01 20.05 -8.00
CA LEU A 16 -15.47 18.92 -8.75
C LEU A 16 -16.57 17.96 -9.21
N ALA A 17 -17.51 17.63 -8.32
CA ALA A 17 -18.66 16.78 -8.68
C ALA A 17 -19.53 17.40 -9.79
N ALA A 18 -19.74 18.72 -9.74
CA ALA A 18 -20.44 19.46 -10.80
C ALA A 18 -19.67 19.42 -12.14
N GLY A 19 -18.36 19.29 -12.11
CA GLY A 19 -17.49 19.07 -13.28
C GLY A 19 -17.44 17.63 -13.79
N GLY A 20 -18.22 16.71 -13.21
CA GLY A 20 -18.29 15.30 -13.62
C GLY A 20 -17.23 14.41 -13.01
N PHE A 21 -16.47 14.89 -12.01
CA PHE A 21 -15.54 14.05 -11.27
C PHE A 21 -16.28 13.24 -10.19
N ASP A 22 -15.89 11.98 -10.04
CA ASP A 22 -16.31 11.15 -8.90
C ASP A 22 -15.52 11.58 -7.67
N VAL A 23 -16.18 12.25 -6.72
CA VAL A 23 -15.55 12.88 -5.56
C VAL A 23 -16.25 12.45 -4.29
N GLU A 24 -15.51 11.78 -3.43
CA GLU A 24 -15.97 11.42 -2.11
C GLU A 24 -15.27 12.27 -1.04
N SER A 25 -16.04 12.78 -0.11
CA SER A 25 -15.53 13.54 1.03
C SER A 25 -15.24 12.60 2.20
N ALA A 26 -13.99 12.42 2.53
CA ALA A 26 -13.57 11.55 3.63
C ALA A 26 -13.42 12.33 4.94
N PRO A 27 -14.22 12.07 5.99
CA PRO A 27 -14.08 12.72 7.29
C PRO A 27 -12.80 12.31 8.03
N ALA A 28 -12.21 11.17 7.65
CA ALA A 28 -10.99 10.60 8.23
C ALA A 28 -9.99 10.23 7.13
N ILE A 29 -9.52 11.19 6.34
CA ILE A 29 -8.64 10.95 5.19
C ILE A 29 -7.41 10.09 5.51
N ARG A 30 -6.88 10.14 6.75
CA ARG A 30 -5.74 9.30 7.15
C ARG A 30 -6.08 7.82 7.16
N THR A 31 -7.31 7.46 7.53
CA THR A 31 -7.78 6.07 7.48
C THR A 31 -7.89 5.59 6.03
N GLU A 32 -8.40 6.43 5.13
CA GLU A 32 -8.47 6.11 3.70
C GLU A 32 -7.09 5.93 3.07
N ILE A 33 -6.17 6.86 3.36
CA ILE A 33 -4.78 6.76 2.91
C ILE A 33 -4.15 5.46 3.45
N TRP A 34 -4.36 5.15 4.74
CA TRP A 34 -3.83 3.94 5.36
C TRP A 34 -4.40 2.67 4.73
N ALA A 35 -5.70 2.61 4.50
CA ALA A 35 -6.36 1.45 3.86
C ALA A 35 -5.83 1.21 2.44
N LYS A 36 -5.61 2.27 1.65
CA LYS A 36 -4.99 2.17 0.32
C LYS A 36 -3.54 1.71 0.42
N LEU A 37 -2.77 2.33 1.30
CA LEU A 37 -1.35 2.01 1.50
C LEU A 37 -1.17 0.57 1.97
N TRP A 38 -2.03 0.10 2.87
CA TRP A 38 -2.03 -1.27 3.39
C TRP A 38 -2.21 -2.34 2.30
N GLY A 39 -2.97 -2.05 1.24
CA GLY A 39 -3.07 -2.91 0.07
C GLY A 39 -1.86 -2.82 -0.87
N ASN A 40 -1.25 -1.63 -0.99
CA ASN A 40 -0.17 -1.40 -1.92
C ASN A 40 1.20 -1.86 -1.38
N MET A 41 1.42 -1.78 -0.06
CA MET A 41 2.71 -2.01 0.58
C MET A 41 3.26 -3.44 0.43
N ASN A 42 2.42 -4.38 0.06
CA ASN A 42 2.79 -5.76 -0.24
C ASN A 42 2.81 -6.05 -1.75
N MET A 43 1.68 -5.82 -2.45
CA MET A 43 1.56 -6.17 -3.87
C MET A 43 2.54 -5.41 -4.76
N ASN A 44 2.73 -4.10 -4.54
CA ASN A 44 3.62 -3.30 -5.36
C ASN A 44 5.08 -3.76 -5.27
N PRO A 45 5.68 -3.89 -4.07
CA PRO A 45 7.04 -4.40 -3.94
C PRO A 45 7.23 -5.82 -4.46
N LEU A 46 6.32 -6.73 -4.13
CA LEU A 46 6.44 -8.13 -4.55
C LEU A 46 6.30 -8.26 -6.07
N SER A 47 5.39 -7.52 -6.69
CA SER A 47 5.21 -7.46 -8.14
C SER A 47 6.48 -6.91 -8.82
N ALA A 48 7.03 -5.80 -8.35
CA ALA A 48 8.26 -5.23 -8.90
C ALA A 48 9.48 -6.17 -8.72
N LEU A 49 9.55 -6.92 -7.61
CA LEU A 49 10.63 -7.88 -7.36
C LEU A 49 10.58 -9.09 -8.29
N THR A 50 9.39 -9.62 -8.54
CA THR A 50 9.20 -10.90 -9.24
C THR A 50 8.87 -10.74 -10.73
N GLY A 51 8.39 -9.57 -11.15
CA GLY A 51 7.81 -9.35 -12.48
C GLY A 51 6.41 -9.94 -12.62
N SER A 52 5.77 -10.37 -11.53
CA SER A 52 4.49 -11.06 -11.53
C SER A 52 3.31 -10.11 -11.41
N THR A 53 2.17 -10.50 -11.97
CA THR A 53 0.88 -9.85 -11.72
C THR A 53 0.41 -10.13 -10.28
N ALA A 54 -0.56 -9.36 -9.80
CA ALA A 54 -1.15 -9.57 -8.48
C ALA A 54 -1.78 -10.97 -8.35
N GLU A 55 -2.43 -11.46 -9.39
CA GLU A 55 -3.02 -12.81 -9.42
C GLU A 55 -1.94 -13.88 -9.25
N GLN A 56 -0.86 -13.83 -10.03
CA GLN A 56 0.26 -14.79 -9.93
C GLN A 56 0.89 -14.81 -8.53
N LEU A 57 1.04 -13.65 -7.90
CA LEU A 57 1.54 -13.55 -6.52
C LEU A 57 0.60 -14.20 -5.51
N LEU A 58 -0.71 -14.07 -5.73
CA LEU A 58 -1.71 -14.61 -4.81
C LEU A 58 -2.02 -16.09 -5.06
N ASP A 59 -1.69 -16.63 -6.21
CA ASP A 59 -1.85 -18.04 -6.54
C ASP A 59 -0.70 -18.91 -6.00
N ASP A 60 0.47 -18.34 -5.83
CA ASP A 60 1.58 -19.02 -5.16
C ASP A 60 1.44 -18.92 -3.64
N PRO A 61 1.43 -20.04 -2.90
CA PRO A 61 1.18 -20.06 -1.46
C PRO A 61 2.27 -19.37 -0.63
N TYR A 62 3.51 -19.29 -1.14
CA TYR A 62 4.61 -18.67 -0.41
C TYR A 62 4.56 -17.15 -0.53
N THR A 63 4.33 -16.63 -1.74
CA THR A 63 4.19 -15.18 -1.96
C THR A 63 2.91 -14.64 -1.36
N GLN A 64 1.81 -15.39 -1.39
CA GLN A 64 0.57 -15.06 -0.67
C GLN A 64 0.81 -14.99 0.84
N THR A 65 1.51 -15.99 1.41
CA THR A 65 1.86 -16.00 2.84
C THR A 65 2.73 -14.80 3.19
N LEU A 66 3.74 -14.48 2.37
CA LEU A 66 4.60 -13.32 2.58
C LEU A 66 3.79 -12.02 2.58
N ALA A 67 2.88 -11.85 1.62
CA ALA A 67 1.99 -10.69 1.56
C ALA A 67 1.14 -10.55 2.82
N LEU A 68 0.55 -11.66 3.31
CA LEU A 68 -0.23 -11.67 4.55
C LEU A 68 0.62 -11.26 5.76
N ARG A 69 1.84 -11.78 5.89
CA ARG A 69 2.75 -11.42 7.00
C ARG A 69 3.14 -9.94 6.99
N MET A 70 3.43 -9.39 5.82
CA MET A 70 3.67 -7.94 5.68
C MET A 70 2.44 -7.12 6.08
N MET A 71 1.24 -7.57 5.73
CA MET A 71 -0.01 -6.90 6.12
C MET A 71 -0.26 -6.96 7.63
N GLU A 72 0.06 -8.08 8.30
CA GLU A 72 -0.04 -8.23 9.75
C GLU A 72 0.90 -7.24 10.48
N GLU A 73 2.15 -7.09 10.00
CA GLU A 73 3.10 -6.09 10.54
C GLU A 73 2.55 -4.67 10.40
N ALA A 74 2.03 -4.33 9.22
CA ALA A 74 1.42 -3.04 8.97
C ALA A 74 0.16 -2.81 9.81
N ALA A 75 -0.68 -3.83 10.00
CA ALA A 75 -1.86 -3.73 10.87
C ALA A 75 -1.48 -3.47 12.33
N ALA A 76 -0.42 -4.11 12.82
CA ALA A 76 0.11 -3.86 14.17
C ALA A 76 0.59 -2.40 14.34
N ILE A 77 1.23 -1.83 13.32
CA ILE A 77 1.59 -0.40 13.28
C ILE A 77 0.33 0.47 13.26
N GLY A 78 -0.64 0.15 12.40
CA GLY A 78 -1.90 0.87 12.31
C GLY A 78 -2.65 0.94 13.63
N ALA A 79 -2.70 -0.19 14.37
CA ALA A 79 -3.32 -0.25 15.70
C ALA A 79 -2.66 0.72 16.69
N LYS A 80 -1.32 0.86 16.68
CA LYS A 80 -0.60 1.84 17.50
C LYS A 80 -0.90 3.30 17.12
N LEU A 81 -1.25 3.54 15.87
CA LEU A 81 -1.59 4.87 15.35
C LEU A 81 -3.09 5.19 15.46
N GLY A 82 -3.92 4.25 15.92
CA GLY A 82 -5.37 4.38 15.95
C GLY A 82 -5.98 4.39 14.54
N LEU A 83 -5.34 3.72 13.60
CA LEU A 83 -5.78 3.56 12.22
C LEU A 83 -6.27 2.11 12.03
N ASP A 84 -7.57 1.96 11.89
CA ASP A 84 -8.22 0.68 11.59
C ASP A 84 -8.75 0.72 10.16
N THR A 85 -8.49 -0.34 9.41
CA THR A 85 -8.99 -0.49 8.04
C THR A 85 -10.39 -1.12 8.01
N GLY A 86 -10.92 -1.57 9.15
CA GLY A 86 -12.21 -2.26 9.26
C GLY A 86 -12.24 -3.62 8.55
N MET A 87 -11.08 -4.18 8.20
CA MET A 87 -10.94 -5.37 7.36
C MET A 87 -9.72 -6.18 7.79
N SER A 88 -9.81 -7.49 7.80
CA SER A 88 -8.66 -8.37 8.01
C SER A 88 -7.78 -8.50 6.76
N ALA A 89 -6.53 -8.95 6.95
CA ALA A 89 -5.61 -9.16 5.83
C ALA A 89 -6.14 -10.20 4.81
N PRO A 90 -6.73 -11.36 5.21
CA PRO A 90 -7.37 -12.26 4.26
C PRO A 90 -8.53 -11.65 3.47
N GLU A 91 -9.38 -10.84 4.11
CA GLU A 91 -10.47 -10.14 3.43
C GLU A 91 -9.93 -9.15 2.39
N ARG A 92 -8.88 -8.40 2.73
CA ARG A 92 -8.23 -7.49 1.78
C ARG A 92 -7.60 -8.23 0.59
N ILE A 93 -6.96 -9.37 0.83
CA ILE A 93 -6.46 -10.25 -0.24
C ILE A 93 -7.60 -10.74 -1.14
N ALA A 94 -8.73 -11.13 -0.56
CA ALA A 94 -9.91 -11.54 -1.34
C ALA A 94 -10.45 -10.40 -2.23
N VAL A 95 -10.41 -9.15 -1.77
CA VAL A 95 -10.73 -7.98 -2.59
C VAL A 95 -9.73 -7.81 -3.72
N THR A 96 -8.42 -7.95 -3.45
CA THR A 96 -7.37 -7.84 -4.46
C THR A 96 -7.51 -8.91 -5.54
N ARG A 97 -7.87 -10.15 -5.18
CA ARG A 97 -8.14 -11.24 -6.14
C ARG A 97 -9.24 -10.90 -7.15
N LYS A 98 -10.27 -10.16 -6.74
CA LYS A 98 -11.37 -9.76 -7.65
C LYS A 98 -10.92 -8.81 -8.77
N LEU A 99 -9.75 -8.18 -8.63
CA LEU A 99 -9.18 -7.32 -9.67
C LEU A 99 -8.50 -8.10 -10.82
N GLY A 100 -8.29 -9.42 -10.64
CA GLY A 100 -7.69 -10.31 -11.63
C GLY A 100 -6.22 -10.06 -11.88
N ALA A 101 -5.78 -10.42 -13.09
CA ALA A 101 -4.38 -10.33 -13.52
C ALA A 101 -4.00 -8.91 -13.91
N PHE A 102 -3.72 -8.06 -12.95
CA PHE A 102 -3.22 -6.71 -13.21
C PHE A 102 -1.74 -6.55 -12.78
N LYS A 103 -1.01 -5.73 -13.52
CA LYS A 103 0.32 -5.25 -13.14
C LYS A 103 0.17 -4.06 -12.20
N THR A 104 0.86 -4.10 -11.07
CA THR A 104 0.90 -2.96 -10.14
C THR A 104 1.59 -1.76 -10.79
N SER A 105 1.30 -0.54 -10.29
CA SER A 105 1.97 0.67 -10.77
C SER A 105 3.49 0.58 -10.61
N MET A 106 3.98 0.04 -9.51
CA MET A 106 5.42 -0.11 -9.27
C MET A 106 6.08 -1.08 -10.25
N LEU A 107 5.42 -2.16 -10.66
CA LEU A 107 5.93 -3.03 -11.72
C LEU A 107 5.97 -2.29 -13.07
N GLN A 108 4.90 -1.54 -13.40
CA GLN A 108 4.86 -0.75 -14.62
C GLN A 108 5.97 0.32 -14.65
N ASP A 109 6.25 0.95 -13.52
CA ASP A 109 7.34 1.92 -13.38
C ASP A 109 8.70 1.24 -13.56
N PHE A 110 8.88 0.07 -12.94
CA PHE A 110 10.11 -0.72 -13.08
C PHE A 110 10.37 -1.11 -14.53
N GLU A 111 9.35 -1.66 -15.23
CA GLU A 111 9.45 -2.06 -16.64
C GLU A 111 9.72 -0.87 -17.57
N ALA A 112 9.24 0.31 -17.20
CA ALA A 112 9.46 1.54 -17.96
C ALA A 112 10.77 2.27 -17.60
N GLY A 113 11.59 1.73 -16.71
CA GLY A 113 12.83 2.36 -16.27
C GLY A 113 12.61 3.66 -15.47
N ARG A 114 11.46 3.79 -14.79
CA ARG A 114 11.16 4.96 -13.96
C ARG A 114 11.52 4.70 -12.49
N SER A 115 11.80 5.77 -11.77
CA SER A 115 12.08 5.70 -10.32
C SER A 115 10.89 5.10 -9.55
N LEU A 116 11.19 4.29 -8.54
CA LEU A 116 10.19 3.58 -7.75
C LEU A 116 9.88 4.33 -6.45
N GLU A 117 8.61 4.38 -6.07
CA GLU A 117 8.14 4.95 -4.80
C GLU A 117 8.41 4.01 -3.60
N ILE A 118 9.65 3.49 -3.47
CA ILE A 118 10.02 2.50 -2.44
C ILE A 118 9.83 3.05 -1.02
N GLY A 119 10.30 4.27 -0.79
CA GLY A 119 10.22 4.93 0.53
C GLY A 119 8.79 5.08 1.02
N PRO A 120 7.93 5.81 0.32
CA PRO A 120 6.55 6.06 0.76
C PRO A 120 5.65 4.82 0.75
N ILE A 121 5.88 3.85 -0.13
CA ILE A 121 5.03 2.65 -0.24
C ILE A 121 5.42 1.57 0.77
N LEU A 122 6.71 1.28 0.93
CA LEU A 122 7.18 0.21 1.81
C LEU A 122 8.09 0.71 2.94
N GLY A 123 9.04 1.60 2.64
CA GLY A 123 10.06 2.04 3.61
C GLY A 123 9.50 2.71 4.86
N VAL A 124 8.32 3.30 4.77
CA VAL A 124 7.63 3.94 5.91
C VAL A 124 7.27 2.93 7.00
N PHE A 125 6.97 1.67 6.68
CA PHE A 125 6.57 0.66 7.67
C PHE A 125 7.70 0.26 8.59
N PRO A 126 8.91 -0.14 8.13
CA PRO A 126 10.05 -0.35 9.01
C PRO A 126 10.43 0.89 9.84
N GLU A 127 10.29 2.09 9.27
CA GLU A 127 10.56 3.33 10.01
C GLU A 127 9.56 3.52 11.17
N LEU A 128 8.26 3.40 10.89
CA LEU A 128 7.21 3.48 11.92
C LEU A 128 7.32 2.34 12.92
N GLY A 129 7.62 1.12 12.45
CA GLY A 129 7.85 -0.04 13.32
C GLY A 129 8.91 0.24 14.37
N ARG A 130 10.07 0.75 13.97
CA ARG A 130 11.14 1.14 14.93
C ARG A 130 10.69 2.22 15.91
N ARG A 131 9.96 3.23 15.46
CA ARG A 131 9.47 4.32 16.33
C ARG A 131 8.41 3.88 17.32
N LEU A 132 7.60 2.87 16.96
CA LEU A 132 6.46 2.40 17.75
C LEU A 132 6.75 1.10 18.51
N GLY A 133 7.94 0.53 18.37
CA GLY A 133 8.33 -0.74 18.97
C GLY A 133 7.58 -1.94 18.37
N VAL A 134 7.25 -1.90 17.08
CA VAL A 134 6.61 -2.99 16.35
C VAL A 134 7.65 -3.63 15.42
N PRO A 135 7.98 -4.92 15.56
CA PRO A 135 8.89 -5.62 14.66
C PRO A 135 8.30 -5.73 13.24
N THR A 136 9.15 -5.55 12.23
CA THR A 136 8.76 -5.60 10.81
C THR A 136 9.70 -6.48 9.96
N PRO A 137 10.00 -7.73 10.37
CA PRO A 137 11.01 -8.55 9.70
C PRO A 137 10.69 -8.85 8.23
N TYR A 138 9.42 -9.03 7.87
CA TYR A 138 9.03 -9.30 6.49
C TYR A 138 9.10 -8.04 5.63
N CYS A 139 8.64 -6.90 6.14
CA CYS A 139 8.78 -5.61 5.45
C CYS A 139 10.26 -5.22 5.29
N ASP A 140 11.10 -5.43 6.31
CA ASP A 140 12.54 -5.16 6.24
C ASP A 140 13.22 -6.02 5.15
N ALA A 141 12.91 -7.32 5.11
CA ALA A 141 13.47 -8.23 4.12
C ALA A 141 13.10 -7.83 2.68
N VAL A 142 11.82 -7.58 2.44
CA VAL A 142 11.33 -7.19 1.10
C VAL A 142 11.87 -5.81 0.71
N LEU A 143 11.96 -4.86 1.65
CA LEU A 143 12.55 -3.54 1.43
C LEU A 143 14.02 -3.63 1.01
N GLY A 144 14.80 -4.47 1.69
CA GLY A 144 16.20 -4.71 1.35
C GLY A 144 16.37 -5.26 -0.06
N LEU A 145 15.60 -6.29 -0.41
CA LEU A 145 15.63 -6.90 -1.74
C LEU A 145 15.19 -5.94 -2.84
N LEU A 146 14.13 -5.16 -2.60
CA LEU A 146 13.62 -4.21 -3.58
C LEU A 146 14.60 -3.06 -3.85
N ARG A 147 15.23 -2.52 -2.80
CA ARG A 147 16.28 -1.50 -2.93
C ARG A 147 17.46 -2.03 -3.75
N GLN A 148 17.89 -3.26 -3.48
CA GLN A 148 18.99 -3.87 -4.20
C GLN A 148 18.64 -4.09 -5.67
N ARG A 149 17.40 -4.55 -5.97
CA ARG A 149 16.92 -4.69 -7.34
C ARG A 149 16.87 -3.37 -8.08
N ALA A 150 16.32 -2.32 -7.46
CA ALA A 150 16.26 -0.98 -8.06
C ALA A 150 17.66 -0.45 -8.37
N ALA A 151 18.59 -0.51 -7.40
CA ALA A 151 19.95 -0.05 -7.57
C ALA A 151 20.68 -0.81 -8.72
N ASN A 152 20.51 -2.13 -8.81
CA ASN A 152 21.09 -2.93 -9.88
C ASN A 152 20.52 -2.62 -11.27
N SER A 153 19.33 -1.99 -11.31
CA SER A 153 18.66 -1.57 -12.54
C SER A 153 18.85 -0.07 -12.83
N GLY A 154 19.61 0.65 -12.01
CA GLY A 154 19.85 2.09 -12.16
C GLY A 154 18.66 2.98 -11.77
N LEU A 155 17.76 2.49 -10.89
CA LEU A 155 16.52 3.15 -10.48
C LEU A 155 16.59 3.60 -9.02
#